data_c1680d985cd33f2a84c369694884e96c
#
_entry.id   c1680d985cd33f2a84c369694884e96c
#
_cell.length_a   1.000
_cell.length_b   1.000
_cell.length_c   1.000
_cell.angle_alpha   90.00
_cell.angle_beta   90.00
_cell.angle_gamma   90.00
#
_symmetry.space_group_name_H-M   'P 1'
#
loop_
_entity.id
_entity.type
_entity.pdbx_description
1 polymer ?
#
loop_
_entity_poly.entity_id
_entity_poly.type
_entity_poly.pdbx_seq_one_letter_code
_entity_poly.pdbx_strand_id
1 'polypeptide(L)'
;MLYLDITGKASKRRCRDIIEWFKAKYLPNHHLDITVAHRGLKREGAQGFCTVMDCDHRPREFLIEMETTLSEELYCQTLLHELWHVYQHVSGSLRDKRGVRHWKNVNADDLSYEDQPWEHEAAEMEKKLYNDYIGVKTFPNRLTNS
;
A
#
# COMPACT_ATOMS: atom_id res chain seq x y z
N MET A 1 -14.83 0.33 7.79
CA MET A 1 -14.11 0.65 9.04
C MET A 1 -12.64 0.38 8.89
N LEU A 2 -11.82 1.23 9.43
CA LEU A 2 -10.36 1.09 9.38
C LEU A 2 -9.82 0.98 10.80
N TYR A 3 -9.15 -0.14 11.10
CA TYR A 3 -8.29 -0.24 12.28
C TYR A 3 -6.87 0.03 11.84
N LEU A 4 -6.25 1.03 12.45
CA LEU A 4 -4.91 1.46 12.07
C LEU A 4 -4.02 1.57 13.30
N ASP A 5 -2.96 0.79 13.33
CA ASP A 5 -1.93 0.84 14.35
C ASP A 5 -0.61 1.28 13.71
N ILE A 6 -0.01 2.33 14.25
CA ILE A 6 1.22 2.90 13.70
C ILE A 6 2.29 2.87 14.77
N THR A 7 3.40 2.17 14.48
CA THR A 7 4.50 2.00 15.42
C THR A 7 5.82 2.53 14.83
N GLY A 8 6.77 2.80 15.71
CA GLY A 8 8.11 3.25 15.34
C GLY A 8 8.24 4.77 15.22
N LYS A 9 9.42 5.21 14.76
CA LYS A 9 9.73 6.65 14.64
C LYS A 9 9.24 7.20 13.31
N ALA A 10 8.03 7.77 13.33
CA ALA A 10 7.49 8.47 12.17
C ALA A 10 6.34 9.37 12.62
N SER A 11 5.93 10.29 11.74
CA SER A 11 4.74 11.10 11.97
C SER A 11 3.50 10.23 11.83
N LYS A 12 2.85 9.91 12.95
CA LYS A 12 1.60 9.14 12.95
C LYS A 12 0.50 9.89 12.22
N ARG A 13 0.45 11.19 12.36
CA ARG A 13 -0.54 12.03 11.69
C ARG A 13 -0.42 11.95 10.18
N ARG A 14 0.79 12.07 9.65
CA ARG A 14 1.05 11.99 8.20
C ARG A 14 0.70 10.60 7.66
N CYS A 15 1.13 9.56 8.35
CA CYS A 15 0.83 8.18 7.97
C CYS A 15 -0.68 7.93 7.92
N ARG A 16 -1.39 8.32 8.98
CA ARG A 16 -2.84 8.17 9.07
C ARG A 16 -3.55 8.92 7.95
N ASP A 17 -3.15 10.14 7.69
CA ASP A 17 -3.77 10.99 6.68
C ASP A 17 -3.68 10.37 5.29
N ILE A 18 -2.52 9.84 4.93
CA ILE A 18 -2.31 9.17 3.64
C ILE A 18 -3.21 7.93 3.53
N ILE A 19 -3.23 7.11 4.57
CA ILE A 19 -3.99 5.85 4.58
C ILE A 19 -5.49 6.12 4.53
N GLU A 20 -5.97 7.07 5.30
CA GLU A 20 -7.39 7.44 5.30
C GLU A 20 -7.83 7.98 3.95
N TRP A 21 -7.01 8.82 3.33
CA TRP A 21 -7.28 9.31 1.98
C TRP A 21 -7.37 8.17 0.97
N PHE A 22 -6.39 7.26 1.00
CA PHE A 22 -6.34 6.13 0.08
C PHE A 22 -7.56 5.22 0.25
N LYS A 23 -7.86 4.86 1.51
CA LYS A 23 -8.99 3.98 1.79
C LYS A 23 -10.31 4.60 1.34
N ALA A 24 -10.53 5.87 1.63
CA ALA A 24 -11.77 6.55 1.24
C ALA A 24 -11.96 6.56 -0.27
N LYS A 25 -10.87 6.66 -1.03
CA LYS A 25 -10.92 6.74 -2.48
C LYS A 25 -11.07 5.37 -3.16
N TYR A 26 -10.33 4.38 -2.68
CA TYR A 26 -10.22 3.09 -3.38
C TYR A 26 -10.92 1.92 -2.71
N LEU A 27 -11.07 1.96 -1.38
CA LEU A 27 -11.66 0.86 -0.60
C LEU A 27 -12.65 1.39 0.45
N PRO A 28 -13.62 2.23 0.04
CA PRO A 28 -14.47 2.94 1.02
C PRO A 28 -15.36 2.02 1.84
N ASN A 29 -15.79 0.90 1.27
CA ASN A 29 -16.76 0.00 1.89
C ASN A 29 -16.13 -1.23 2.55
N HIS A 30 -14.79 -1.29 2.59
CA HIS A 30 -14.09 -2.45 3.12
C HIS A 30 -13.66 -2.26 4.57
N HIS A 31 -13.77 -3.32 5.36
CA HIS A 31 -13.16 -3.36 6.69
C HIS A 31 -11.70 -3.75 6.51
N LEU A 32 -10.80 -2.91 6.99
CA LEU A 32 -9.36 -3.14 6.89
C LEU A 32 -8.71 -2.99 8.27
N ASP A 33 -7.75 -3.84 8.53
CA ASP A 33 -6.88 -3.79 9.70
C ASP A 33 -5.46 -3.64 9.19
N ILE A 34 -4.88 -2.46 9.38
CA ILE A 34 -3.55 -2.15 8.86
C ILE A 34 -2.65 -1.75 10.02
N THR A 35 -1.54 -2.45 10.14
CA THR A 35 -0.43 -2.06 11.02
C THR A 35 0.68 -1.50 10.16
N VAL A 36 1.18 -0.32 10.50
CA VAL A 36 2.35 0.26 9.84
C VAL A 36 3.49 0.32 10.84
N ALA A 37 4.52 -0.47 10.60
CA ALA A 37 5.71 -0.51 11.43
C ALA A 37 6.85 0.26 10.73
N HIS A 38 7.35 1.28 11.40
CA HIS A 38 8.49 2.05 10.90
C HIS A 38 9.76 1.52 11.56
N ARG A 39 10.62 0.93 10.74
CA ARG A 39 11.88 0.34 11.18
C ARG A 39 12.94 0.44 10.09
N GLY A 40 14.20 0.26 10.44
CA GLY A 40 15.27 0.26 9.44
C GLY A 40 15.17 -0.93 8.49
N LEU A 41 15.12 -0.65 7.20
CA LEU A 41 15.01 -1.66 6.14
C LEU A 41 16.23 -1.68 5.21
N LYS A 42 17.23 -0.86 5.48
CA LYS A 42 18.40 -0.73 4.58
C LYS A 42 19.15 -2.04 4.39
N ARG A 43 19.24 -2.87 5.41
CA ARG A 43 19.89 -4.18 5.30
C ARG A 43 19.15 -5.13 4.36
N GLU A 44 17.87 -4.94 4.21
CA GLU A 44 17.01 -5.73 3.35
C GLU A 44 16.92 -5.16 1.93
N GLY A 45 17.56 -4.02 1.70
CA GLY A 45 17.57 -3.36 0.39
C GLY A 45 16.21 -2.84 -0.05
N ALA A 46 15.32 -2.53 0.91
CA ALA A 46 13.96 -2.12 0.62
C ALA A 46 13.60 -0.81 1.29
N GLN A 47 12.60 -0.12 0.74
CA GLN A 47 12.01 1.08 1.33
C GLN A 47 10.71 0.77 2.05
N GLY A 48 10.02 -0.28 1.64
CA GLY A 48 8.79 -0.74 2.27
C GLY A 48 8.43 -2.16 1.89
N PHE A 49 7.51 -2.73 2.66
CA PHE A 49 6.92 -4.05 2.42
C PHE A 49 5.45 -4.04 2.75
N CYS A 50 4.69 -4.90 2.08
CA CYS A 50 3.29 -5.16 2.41
C CYS A 50 3.10 -6.67 2.55
N THR A 51 2.58 -7.11 3.69
CA THR A 51 2.36 -8.52 3.99
C THR A 51 0.92 -8.75 4.42
N VAL A 52 0.29 -9.78 3.85
CA VAL A 52 -1.03 -10.25 4.29
C VAL A 52 -0.85 -11.03 5.58
N MET A 53 -1.62 -10.68 6.61
CA MET A 53 -1.46 -11.24 7.95
C MET A 53 -2.55 -12.24 8.35
N ASP A 54 -3.69 -12.25 7.66
CA ASP A 54 -4.82 -13.09 8.08
C ASP A 54 -5.01 -14.34 7.20
N CYS A 55 -5.51 -14.19 6.00
CA CYS A 55 -5.85 -15.34 5.16
C CYS A 55 -5.71 -15.02 3.68
N ASP A 56 -5.60 -16.10 2.87
CA ASP A 56 -5.42 -15.97 1.43
C ASP A 56 -6.71 -15.71 0.67
N HIS A 57 -7.86 -16.10 1.26
CA HIS A 57 -9.14 -16.09 0.55
C HIS A 57 -9.77 -14.69 0.46
N ARG A 58 -9.83 -13.99 1.59
CA ARG A 58 -10.38 -12.63 1.69
C ARG A 58 -9.50 -11.79 2.61
N PRO A 59 -8.31 -11.43 2.17
CA PRO A 59 -7.38 -10.73 3.05
C PRO A 59 -7.92 -9.36 3.45
N ARG A 60 -7.87 -9.07 4.74
CA ARG A 60 -8.33 -7.80 5.33
C ARG A 60 -7.34 -7.25 6.35
N GLU A 61 -6.35 -8.05 6.74
CA GLU A 61 -5.35 -7.66 7.73
C GLU A 61 -3.98 -7.62 7.08
N PHE A 62 -3.32 -6.47 7.17
CA PHE A 62 -2.07 -6.20 6.49
C PHE A 62 -1.04 -5.59 7.44
N LEU A 63 0.21 -5.98 7.24
CA LEU A 63 1.36 -5.31 7.83
C LEU A 63 2.11 -4.56 6.73
N ILE A 64 2.24 -3.25 6.90
CA ILE A 64 3.09 -2.43 6.06
C ILE A 64 4.31 -2.04 6.88
N GLU A 65 5.49 -2.28 6.33
CA GLU A 65 6.75 -1.90 6.96
C GLU A 65 7.38 -0.79 6.13
N MET A 66 7.85 0.28 6.81
CA MET A 66 8.37 1.47 6.16
C MET A 66 9.74 1.82 6.71
N GLU A 67 10.67 2.13 5.81
CA GLU A 67 12.00 2.64 6.16
C GLU A 67 11.86 3.99 6.88
N THR A 68 12.68 4.22 7.90
CA THR A 68 12.57 5.39 8.79
C THR A 68 13.27 6.65 8.27
N THR A 69 14.14 6.53 7.28
CA THR A 69 15.01 7.65 6.83
C THR A 69 14.57 8.28 5.50
N LEU A 70 13.37 7.96 5.02
CA LEU A 70 12.88 8.49 3.75
C LEU A 70 12.53 9.99 3.87
N SER A 71 12.76 10.74 2.79
CA SER A 71 12.23 12.10 2.66
C SER A 71 10.71 12.08 2.70
N GLU A 72 10.08 13.24 2.93
CA GLU A 72 8.62 13.31 2.94
C GLU A 72 7.98 12.82 1.63
N GLU A 73 8.55 13.27 0.51
CA GLU A 73 8.05 12.87 -0.82
C GLU A 73 8.20 11.38 -1.03
N LEU A 74 9.38 10.84 -0.78
CA LEU A 74 9.65 9.42 -0.97
C LEU A 74 8.85 8.57 0.01
N TYR A 75 8.66 9.02 1.23
CA TYR A 75 7.81 8.36 2.22
C TYR A 75 6.37 8.22 1.68
N CYS A 76 5.81 9.30 1.20
CA CYS A 76 4.44 9.30 0.68
C CYS A 76 4.31 8.37 -0.52
N GLN A 77 5.23 8.45 -1.48
CA GLN A 77 5.23 7.58 -2.66
C GLN A 77 5.36 6.11 -2.27
N THR A 78 6.25 5.80 -1.36
CA THR A 78 6.48 4.42 -0.91
C THR A 78 5.26 3.87 -0.16
N LEU A 79 4.67 4.67 0.73
CA LEU A 79 3.47 4.23 1.45
C LEU A 79 2.31 3.98 0.48
N LEU A 80 2.13 4.84 -0.51
CA LEU A 80 1.09 4.65 -1.54
C LEU A 80 1.37 3.41 -2.39
N HIS A 81 2.62 3.11 -2.68
CA HIS A 81 3.02 1.88 -3.36
C HIS A 81 2.57 0.64 -2.56
N GLU A 82 2.87 0.63 -1.26
CA GLU A 82 2.47 -0.50 -0.41
C GLU A 82 0.94 -0.57 -0.24
N LEU A 83 0.26 0.55 -0.16
CA LEU A 83 -1.20 0.60 -0.11
C LEU A 83 -1.82 0.07 -1.41
N TRP A 84 -1.17 0.28 -2.55
CA TRP A 84 -1.64 -0.30 -3.80
C TRP A 84 -1.58 -1.84 -3.76
N HIS A 85 -0.59 -2.42 -3.10
CA HIS A 85 -0.57 -3.86 -2.86
C HIS A 85 -1.75 -4.30 -1.99
N VAL A 86 -2.13 -3.52 -0.98
CA VAL A 86 -3.36 -3.80 -0.21
C VAL A 86 -4.56 -3.85 -1.16
N TYR A 87 -4.69 -2.87 -2.05
CA TYR A 87 -5.77 -2.85 -3.04
C TYR A 87 -5.73 -4.06 -3.95
N GLN A 88 -4.57 -4.46 -4.44
CA GLN A 88 -4.42 -5.64 -5.30
C GLN A 88 -4.90 -6.91 -4.59
N HIS A 89 -4.56 -7.08 -3.33
CA HIS A 89 -5.02 -8.22 -2.54
C HIS A 89 -6.53 -8.16 -2.27
N VAL A 90 -7.04 -7.03 -1.85
CA VAL A 90 -8.46 -6.86 -1.51
C VAL A 90 -9.35 -7.02 -2.75
N SER A 91 -8.94 -6.46 -3.88
CA SER A 91 -9.68 -6.56 -5.14
C SER A 91 -9.62 -7.95 -5.77
N GLY A 92 -8.64 -8.76 -5.35
CA GLY A 92 -8.46 -10.10 -5.87
C GLY A 92 -7.56 -10.20 -7.09
N SER A 93 -6.97 -9.09 -7.56
CA SER A 93 -5.99 -9.13 -8.66
C SER A 93 -4.77 -9.94 -8.30
N LEU A 94 -4.32 -9.82 -7.06
CA LEU A 94 -3.18 -10.55 -6.51
C LEU A 94 -3.71 -11.51 -5.46
N ARG A 95 -3.49 -12.81 -5.65
CA ARG A 95 -3.98 -13.85 -4.73
C ARG A 95 -2.92 -14.91 -4.49
N ASP A 96 -2.83 -15.36 -3.25
CA ASP A 96 -2.07 -16.54 -2.89
C ASP A 96 -3.06 -17.69 -2.66
N LYS A 97 -3.03 -18.69 -3.52
CA LYS A 97 -3.91 -19.86 -3.43
C LYS A 97 -3.05 -21.08 -3.11
N ARG A 98 -3.21 -21.62 -1.89
CA ARG A 98 -2.44 -22.80 -1.44
C ARG A 98 -0.93 -22.62 -1.58
N GLY A 99 -0.44 -21.42 -1.27
CA GLY A 99 0.97 -21.08 -1.36
C GLY A 99 1.46 -20.72 -2.75
N VAL A 100 0.57 -20.67 -3.74
CA VAL A 100 0.91 -20.32 -5.13
C VAL A 100 0.35 -18.95 -5.48
N ARG A 101 1.22 -18.05 -5.90
CA ARG A 101 0.82 -16.69 -6.27
C ARG A 101 0.13 -16.68 -7.62
N HIS A 102 -0.98 -15.94 -7.70
CA HIS A 102 -1.73 -15.72 -8.92
C HIS A 102 -1.90 -14.23 -9.16
N TRP A 103 -1.78 -13.82 -10.41
CA TRP A 103 -2.07 -12.48 -10.86
C TRP A 103 -3.19 -12.53 -11.90
N LYS A 104 -4.32 -11.89 -11.57
CA LYS A 104 -5.51 -11.88 -12.44
C LYS A 104 -5.89 -13.30 -12.87
N ASN A 105 -5.90 -14.22 -11.91
CA ASN A 105 -6.23 -15.64 -12.05
C ASN A 105 -5.22 -16.48 -12.86
N VAL A 106 -4.04 -15.94 -13.16
CA VAL A 106 -2.99 -16.67 -13.85
C VAL A 106 -1.88 -17.00 -12.87
N ASN A 107 -1.43 -18.26 -12.86
CA ASN A 107 -0.29 -18.66 -12.04
C ASN A 107 0.92 -17.79 -12.36
N ALA A 108 1.45 -17.13 -11.36
CA ALA A 108 2.58 -16.22 -11.46
C ALA A 108 3.63 -16.52 -10.38
N ASP A 109 3.68 -17.79 -9.95
CA ASP A 109 4.64 -18.23 -8.95
C ASP A 109 6.05 -18.24 -9.53
N ASP A 110 7.04 -18.02 -8.66
CA ASP A 110 8.47 -18.06 -9.01
C ASP A 110 8.95 -17.00 -10.01
N LEU A 111 8.20 -15.92 -10.20
CA LEU A 111 8.69 -14.80 -11.01
C LEU A 111 9.76 -14.02 -10.25
N SER A 112 10.81 -13.61 -10.98
CA SER A 112 11.80 -12.67 -10.44
C SER A 112 11.11 -11.33 -10.15
N TYR A 113 11.66 -10.54 -9.24
CA TYR A 113 11.09 -9.24 -8.88
C TYR A 113 10.85 -8.37 -10.13
N GLU A 114 11.78 -8.38 -11.06
CA GLU A 114 11.70 -7.59 -12.29
C GLU A 114 10.53 -8.00 -13.20
N ASP A 115 10.07 -9.24 -13.09
CA ASP A 115 9.01 -9.80 -13.95
C ASP A 115 7.64 -9.82 -13.25
N GLN A 116 7.54 -9.36 -12.00
CA GLN A 116 6.31 -9.38 -11.24
C GLN A 116 5.35 -8.27 -11.69
N PRO A 117 4.22 -8.62 -12.34
CA PRO A 117 3.31 -7.59 -12.89
C PRO A 117 2.66 -6.73 -11.80
N TRP A 118 2.44 -7.26 -10.59
CA TRP A 118 1.90 -6.47 -9.49
C TRP A 118 2.88 -5.39 -9.03
N GLU A 119 4.19 -5.61 -9.13
CA GLU A 119 5.19 -4.60 -8.82
C GLU A 119 5.24 -3.51 -9.91
N HIS A 120 5.12 -3.91 -11.19
CA HIS A 120 5.04 -2.94 -12.30
C HIS A 120 3.83 -2.04 -12.15
N GLU A 121 2.66 -2.61 -11.85
CA GLU A 121 1.43 -1.84 -11.64
C GLU A 121 1.57 -0.89 -10.44
N ALA A 122 2.10 -1.39 -9.32
CA ALA A 122 2.29 -0.56 -8.13
C ALA A 122 3.27 0.59 -8.39
N ALA A 123 4.33 0.36 -9.17
CA ALA A 123 5.28 1.40 -9.53
C ALA A 123 4.66 2.49 -10.41
N GLU A 124 3.77 2.10 -11.34
CA GLU A 124 3.02 3.08 -12.15
C GLU A 124 2.03 3.85 -11.29
N MET A 125 1.30 3.14 -10.42
CA MET A 125 0.27 3.75 -9.59
C MET A 125 0.83 4.68 -8.52
N GLU A 126 2.02 4.41 -7.98
CA GLU A 126 2.55 5.27 -6.91
C GLU A 126 2.72 6.72 -7.37
N LYS A 127 3.12 6.93 -8.61
CA LYS A 127 3.28 8.29 -9.17
C LYS A 127 1.93 8.98 -9.34
N LYS A 128 0.96 8.27 -9.89
CA LYS A 128 -0.40 8.79 -10.06
C LYS A 128 -1.04 9.10 -8.72
N LEU A 129 -0.94 8.17 -7.77
CA LEU A 129 -1.50 8.32 -6.43
C LEU A 129 -0.87 9.49 -5.70
N TYR A 130 0.45 9.63 -5.81
CA TYR A 130 1.16 10.74 -5.18
C TYR A 130 0.67 12.08 -5.74
N ASN A 131 0.58 12.20 -7.05
CA ASN A 131 0.10 13.44 -7.69
C ASN A 131 -1.33 13.76 -7.27
N ASP A 132 -2.21 12.76 -7.22
CA ASP A 132 -3.60 12.93 -6.79
C ASP A 132 -3.67 13.37 -5.32
N TYR A 133 -2.90 12.73 -4.45
CA TYR A 133 -2.85 13.05 -3.03
C TYR A 133 -2.34 14.46 -2.78
N ILE A 134 -1.24 14.83 -3.41
CA ILE A 134 -0.63 16.16 -3.27
C ILE A 134 -1.57 17.23 -3.85
N GLY A 135 -2.25 16.93 -4.96
CA GLY A 135 -3.24 17.83 -5.53
C GLY A 135 -4.38 18.16 -4.58
N VAL A 136 -4.87 17.14 -3.86
CA VAL A 136 -5.91 17.31 -2.83
C VAL A 136 -5.40 18.18 -1.67
N LYS A 137 -4.18 17.95 -1.21
CA LYS A 137 -3.60 18.70 -0.09
C LYS A 137 -3.26 20.15 -0.45
N THR A 138 -2.76 20.37 -1.67
CA THR A 138 -2.36 21.71 -2.14
C THR A 138 -3.56 22.52 -2.62
N PHE A 139 -4.54 21.87 -3.26
CA PHE A 139 -5.72 22.51 -3.86
C PHE A 139 -6.99 21.77 -3.43
N PRO A 140 -7.39 21.85 -2.14
CA PRO A 140 -8.52 21.05 -1.63
C PRO A 140 -9.85 21.30 -2.36
N ASN A 141 -10.04 22.48 -2.97
CA ASN A 141 -11.26 22.82 -3.70
C ASN A 141 -11.41 22.05 -5.02
N ARG A 142 -10.36 21.41 -5.51
CA ARG A 142 -10.47 20.59 -6.74
C ARG A 142 -11.37 19.37 -6.56
N LEU A 143 -11.56 18.90 -5.34
CA LEU A 143 -12.40 17.74 -5.05
C LEU A 143 -13.88 18.03 -5.31
N THR A 144 -14.31 19.28 -5.16
CA THR A 144 -15.71 19.67 -5.33
C THR A 144 -16.12 19.83 -6.78
N ASN A 145 -15.16 19.87 -7.69
CA ASN A 145 -15.38 20.13 -9.12
C ASN A 145 -15.13 18.90 -10.02
N SER A 146 -14.84 17.77 -9.42
CA SER A 146 -14.55 16.55 -10.17
C SER A 146 -15.71 15.56 -10.21
#